data_569a4b3574479783a6149c56f32f310a
#
_entry.id   569a4b3574479783a6149c56f32f310a
#
_cell.length_a   1.000
_cell.length_b   1.000
_cell.length_c   1.000
_cell.angle_alpha   90.00
_cell.angle_beta   90.00
_cell.angle_gamma   90.00
#
_symmetry.space_group_name_H-M   'P 1'
#
loop_
_entity.id
_entity.type
_entity.pdbx_description
1 polymer ?
#
loop_
_entity_poly.entity_id
_entity_poly.type
_entity_poly.pdbx_seq_one_letter_code
_entity_poly.pdbx_strand_id
1 'polypeptide(L)'
;MKITIIGAGAMGGAMAEGLLQSEKFTPSDITVSDHNQPVLDHFASEGASVTLDNQLACHGADIICVVVKPWCVEKTLKGIKDALNYKSQKLVVVAAGVPSDNIKEWLDKDGITPTFFLVMPNIAIAYKQSMTFITPVDASATEIRVSSQQPPPCRVPSLTPCAM
;
A
#
# COMPACT_ATOMS: atom_id res chain seq x y z
N MET A 1 -0.88 -4.05 -14.54
CA MET A 1 -0.78 -2.98 -13.50
C MET A 1 0.21 -3.46 -12.47
N LYS A 2 1.26 -2.70 -12.27
CA LYS A 2 2.36 -3.07 -11.35
C LYS A 2 2.22 -2.35 -10.02
N ILE A 3 2.39 -3.09 -8.94
CA ILE A 3 2.30 -2.57 -7.57
C ILE A 3 3.59 -2.84 -6.80
N THR A 4 4.06 -1.84 -6.09
CA THR A 4 5.23 -1.94 -5.22
C THR A 4 4.82 -1.77 -3.77
N ILE A 5 5.35 -2.62 -2.89
CA ILE A 5 5.21 -2.51 -1.44
C ILE A 5 6.58 -2.23 -0.84
N ILE A 6 6.72 -1.09 -0.20
CA ILE A 6 7.92 -0.68 0.53
C ILE A 6 7.68 -0.88 2.01
N GLY A 7 8.40 -1.81 2.60
CA GLY A 7 8.24 -2.28 3.98
C GLY A 7 7.31 -3.50 4.05
N ALA A 8 7.88 -4.68 4.20
CA ALA A 8 7.18 -5.96 4.28
C ALA A 8 7.15 -6.52 5.71
N GLY A 9 6.99 -5.64 6.71
CA GLY A 9 6.68 -6.04 8.08
C GLY A 9 5.28 -6.68 8.17
N ALA A 10 4.73 -6.81 9.38
CA ALA A 10 3.44 -7.49 9.59
C ALA A 10 2.31 -6.98 8.67
N MET A 11 2.17 -5.67 8.50
CA MET A 11 1.11 -5.10 7.68
C MET A 11 1.46 -5.17 6.18
N GLY A 12 2.67 -4.79 5.79
CA GLY A 12 3.08 -4.81 4.37
C GLY A 12 3.20 -6.24 3.83
N GLY A 13 3.68 -7.19 4.65
CA GLY A 13 3.67 -8.60 4.32
C GLY A 13 2.25 -9.12 4.10
N ALA A 14 1.32 -8.81 5.02
CA ALA A 14 -0.09 -9.18 4.87
C ALA A 14 -0.73 -8.59 3.59
N MET A 15 -0.36 -7.35 3.22
CA MET A 15 -0.81 -6.75 1.96
C MET A 15 -0.23 -7.48 0.74
N ALA A 16 1.06 -7.82 0.77
CA ALA A 16 1.71 -8.58 -0.31
C ALA A 16 1.08 -9.96 -0.49
N GLU A 17 0.86 -10.69 0.60
CA GLU A 17 0.16 -11.98 0.59
C GLU A 17 -1.25 -11.88 0.01
N GLY A 18 -2.02 -10.88 0.44
CA GLY A 18 -3.36 -10.64 -0.08
C GLY A 18 -3.38 -10.33 -1.58
N LEU A 19 -2.37 -9.64 -2.09
CA LEU A 19 -2.21 -9.35 -3.52
C LEU A 19 -1.80 -10.61 -4.30
N LEU A 20 -0.85 -11.39 -3.80
CA LEU A 20 -0.41 -12.65 -4.41
C LEU A 20 -1.54 -13.68 -4.50
N GLN A 21 -2.43 -13.71 -3.52
CA GLN A 21 -3.63 -14.54 -3.53
C GLN A 21 -4.76 -13.97 -4.39
N SER A 22 -4.59 -12.77 -4.94
CA SER A 22 -5.59 -12.12 -5.76
C SER A 22 -5.47 -12.59 -7.21
N GLU A 23 -6.58 -12.95 -7.84
CA GLU A 23 -6.62 -13.27 -9.28
C GLU A 23 -6.43 -12.03 -10.18
N LYS A 24 -6.29 -10.83 -9.59
CA LYS A 24 -6.16 -9.56 -10.31
C LYS A 24 -4.71 -9.22 -10.68
N PHE A 25 -3.74 -9.84 -10.02
CA PHE A 25 -2.32 -9.60 -10.23
C PHE A 25 -1.60 -10.91 -10.49
N THR A 26 -0.63 -10.90 -11.39
CA THR A 26 0.36 -11.97 -11.46
C THR A 26 1.46 -11.71 -10.45
N PRO A 27 2.13 -12.73 -9.89
CA PRO A 27 3.22 -12.50 -8.94
C PRO A 27 4.30 -11.53 -9.46
N SER A 28 4.61 -11.59 -10.77
CA SER A 28 5.56 -10.69 -11.42
C SER A 28 5.11 -9.21 -11.52
N ASP A 29 3.83 -8.92 -11.28
CA ASP A 29 3.32 -7.55 -11.19
C ASP A 29 3.57 -6.92 -9.81
N ILE A 30 3.98 -7.74 -8.83
CA ILE A 30 4.17 -7.33 -7.45
C ILE A 30 5.65 -7.22 -7.16
N THR A 31 6.08 -6.06 -6.66
CA THR A 31 7.45 -5.84 -6.17
C THR A 31 7.41 -5.58 -4.67
N VAL A 32 8.25 -6.28 -3.93
CA VAL A 32 8.40 -6.09 -2.48
C VAL A 32 9.80 -5.56 -2.17
N SER A 33 9.86 -4.46 -1.45
CA SER A 33 11.11 -3.89 -0.96
C SER A 33 11.14 -3.89 0.57
N ASP A 34 12.18 -4.48 1.14
CA ASP A 34 12.43 -4.48 2.58
C ASP A 34 13.94 -4.58 2.82
N HIS A 35 14.38 -4.22 4.03
CA HIS A 35 15.78 -4.37 4.45
C HIS A 35 16.09 -5.76 5.02
N ASN A 36 15.08 -6.60 5.22
CA ASN A 36 15.19 -7.93 5.80
C ASN A 36 15.23 -9.00 4.69
N GLN A 37 16.42 -9.55 4.43
CA GLN A 37 16.62 -10.55 3.36
C GLN A 37 15.70 -11.79 3.51
N PRO A 38 15.55 -12.43 4.68
CA PRO A 38 14.62 -13.54 4.85
C PRO A 38 13.18 -13.25 4.44
N VAL A 39 12.70 -12.02 4.63
CA VAL A 39 11.38 -11.60 4.18
C VAL A 39 11.33 -11.52 2.65
N LEU A 40 12.37 -10.97 2.04
CA LEU A 40 12.48 -10.91 0.58
C LEU A 40 12.56 -12.30 -0.05
N ASP A 41 13.33 -13.21 0.54
CA ASP A 41 13.46 -14.60 0.06
C ASP A 41 12.10 -15.33 0.08
N HIS A 42 11.28 -15.08 1.10
CA HIS A 42 9.91 -15.61 1.16
C HIS A 42 9.08 -15.13 -0.04
N PHE A 43 9.00 -13.82 -0.28
CA PHE A 43 8.21 -13.28 -1.39
C PHE A 43 8.78 -13.63 -2.78
N ALA A 44 10.11 -13.78 -2.88
CA ALA A 44 10.74 -14.28 -4.09
C ALA A 44 10.31 -15.72 -4.40
N SER A 45 10.19 -16.58 -3.38
CA SER A 45 9.71 -17.96 -3.53
C SER A 45 8.25 -18.04 -3.99
N GLU A 46 7.45 -17.03 -3.69
CA GLU A 46 6.06 -16.86 -4.16
C GLU A 46 5.98 -16.23 -5.56
N GLY A 47 7.13 -15.91 -6.18
CA GLY A 47 7.22 -15.38 -7.54
C GLY A 47 7.13 -13.86 -7.66
N ALA A 48 7.11 -13.11 -6.57
CA ALA A 48 7.19 -11.67 -6.59
C ALA A 48 8.59 -11.17 -6.93
N SER A 49 8.68 -9.98 -7.51
CA SER A 49 9.96 -9.27 -7.63
C SER A 49 10.37 -8.71 -6.28
N VAL A 50 11.65 -8.80 -5.93
CA VAL A 50 12.14 -8.32 -4.62
C VAL A 50 13.39 -7.47 -4.76
N THR A 51 13.57 -6.52 -3.85
CA THR A 51 14.77 -5.67 -3.82
C THR A 51 15.01 -5.09 -2.42
N LEU A 52 16.27 -4.81 -2.12
CA LEU A 52 16.68 -4.04 -0.92
C LEU A 52 16.63 -2.52 -1.16
N ASP A 53 16.47 -2.09 -2.41
CA ASP A 53 16.53 -0.67 -2.81
C ASP A 53 15.12 -0.14 -3.08
N ASN A 54 14.67 0.77 -2.23
CA ASN A 54 13.37 1.41 -2.33
C ASN A 54 13.22 2.28 -3.59
N GLN A 55 14.31 2.91 -4.07
CA GLN A 55 14.25 3.72 -5.29
C GLN A 55 14.07 2.82 -6.51
N LEU A 56 14.85 1.73 -6.57
CA LEU A 56 14.72 0.75 -7.65
C LEU A 56 13.32 0.12 -7.68
N ALA A 57 12.74 -0.14 -6.50
CA ALA A 57 11.39 -0.67 -6.37
C ALA A 57 10.30 0.25 -6.95
N CYS A 58 10.54 1.58 -6.99
CA CYS A 58 9.58 2.53 -7.54
C CYS A 58 9.54 2.53 -9.08
N HIS A 59 10.55 2.00 -9.74
CA HIS A 59 10.65 2.07 -11.19
C HIS A 59 9.61 1.19 -11.89
N GLY A 60 8.79 1.80 -12.72
CA GLY A 60 7.79 1.09 -13.52
C GLY A 60 6.56 0.64 -12.75
N ALA A 61 6.44 0.97 -11.47
CA ALA A 61 5.24 0.72 -10.69
C ALA A 61 4.14 1.73 -11.05
N ASP A 62 2.90 1.28 -11.09
CA ASP A 62 1.71 2.15 -11.23
C ASP A 62 1.25 2.63 -9.85
N ILE A 63 1.37 1.75 -8.84
CA ILE A 63 0.98 2.03 -7.46
C ILE A 63 2.17 1.72 -6.55
N ILE A 64 2.47 2.63 -5.63
CA ILE A 64 3.54 2.47 -4.64
C ILE A 64 2.92 2.56 -3.26
N CYS A 65 2.98 1.47 -2.49
CA CYS A 65 2.49 1.38 -1.13
C CYS A 65 3.67 1.51 -0.15
N VAL A 66 3.70 2.58 0.62
CA VAL A 66 4.67 2.78 1.70
C VAL A 66 4.06 2.29 3.01
N VAL A 67 4.54 1.15 3.49
CA VAL A 67 3.98 0.42 4.64
C VAL A 67 5.06 0.24 5.70
N VAL A 68 5.48 1.35 6.28
CA VAL A 68 6.54 1.39 7.28
C VAL A 68 6.02 1.97 8.59
N LYS A 69 6.78 1.79 9.65
CA LYS A 69 6.43 2.39 10.96
C LYS A 69 6.38 3.91 10.86
N PRO A 70 5.48 4.60 11.60
CA PRO A 70 5.26 6.04 11.48
C PRO A 70 6.55 6.88 11.52
N TRP A 71 7.49 6.52 12.39
CA TRP A 71 8.78 7.23 12.53
C TRP A 71 9.78 6.96 11.38
N CYS A 72 9.48 6.01 10.50
CA CYS A 72 10.28 5.73 9.31
C CYS A 72 9.73 6.41 8.05
N VAL A 73 8.49 6.91 8.08
CA VAL A 73 7.79 7.44 6.90
C VAL A 73 8.56 8.59 6.27
N GLU A 74 8.98 9.58 7.05
CA GLU A 74 9.72 10.72 6.56
C GLU A 74 10.99 10.30 5.81
N LYS A 75 11.83 9.47 6.44
CA LYS A 75 13.07 8.99 5.84
C LYS A 75 12.80 8.21 4.55
N THR A 76 11.78 7.36 4.56
CA THR A 76 11.41 6.54 3.40
C THR A 76 10.93 7.41 2.24
N LEU A 77 9.99 8.33 2.50
CA LEU A 77 9.42 9.22 1.48
C LEU A 77 10.49 10.14 0.88
N LYS A 78 11.32 10.77 1.71
CA LYS A 78 12.46 11.59 1.23
C LYS A 78 13.44 10.77 0.42
N GLY A 79 13.66 9.49 0.79
CA GLY A 79 14.58 8.60 0.09
C GLY A 79 14.09 8.18 -1.30
N ILE A 80 12.78 8.05 -1.51
CA ILE A 80 12.20 7.65 -2.81
C ILE A 80 11.71 8.84 -3.64
N LYS A 81 11.65 10.03 -3.07
CA LYS A 81 11.08 11.24 -3.66
C LYS A 81 11.52 11.45 -5.12
N ASP A 82 12.82 11.34 -5.38
CA ASP A 82 13.38 11.61 -6.71
C ASP A 82 13.12 10.49 -7.73
N ALA A 83 12.89 9.28 -7.26
CA ALA A 83 12.53 8.14 -8.09
C ALA A 83 11.04 8.11 -8.49
N LEU A 84 10.19 8.91 -7.82
CA LEU A 84 8.75 8.95 -8.08
C LEU A 84 8.40 9.79 -9.31
N ASN A 85 7.51 9.25 -10.14
CA ASN A 85 6.84 10.01 -11.21
C ASN A 85 5.46 10.49 -10.74
N TYR A 86 5.37 11.76 -10.34
CA TYR A 86 4.15 12.35 -9.79
C TYR A 86 2.97 12.43 -10.76
N LYS A 87 3.21 12.28 -12.07
CA LYS A 87 2.14 12.35 -13.09
C LYS A 87 1.45 11.02 -13.32
N SER A 88 2.18 9.90 -13.19
CA SER A 88 1.68 8.57 -13.57
C SER A 88 1.53 7.62 -12.41
N GLN A 89 2.32 7.77 -11.34
CA GLN A 89 2.30 6.87 -10.20
C GLN A 89 1.34 7.35 -9.12
N LYS A 90 0.67 6.40 -8.45
CA LYS A 90 -0.19 6.63 -7.29
C LYS A 90 0.54 6.20 -6.03
N LEU A 91 0.61 7.10 -5.07
CA LEU A 91 1.24 6.81 -3.78
C LEU A 91 0.18 6.46 -2.75
N VAL A 92 0.40 5.37 -2.04
CA VAL A 92 -0.42 4.91 -0.92
C VAL A 92 0.45 4.88 0.33
N VAL A 93 0.07 5.61 1.35
CA VAL A 93 0.80 5.64 2.63
C VAL A 93 -0.03 4.95 3.70
N VAL A 94 0.53 3.90 4.27
CA VAL A 94 -0.08 3.09 5.33
C VAL A 94 0.66 3.36 6.63
N ALA A 95 0.35 4.47 7.27
CA ALA A 95 0.96 4.85 8.53
C ALA A 95 -0.02 5.66 9.39
N ALA A 96 -0.36 5.11 10.56
CA ALA A 96 -1.22 5.81 11.51
C ALA A 96 -0.48 6.97 12.19
N GLY A 97 -1.18 8.07 12.41
CA GLY A 97 -0.65 9.20 13.18
C GLY A 97 0.35 10.11 12.45
N VAL A 98 0.48 9.98 11.14
CA VAL A 98 1.29 10.88 10.31
C VAL A 98 0.38 11.89 9.63
N PRO A 99 0.50 13.20 9.94
CA PRO A 99 -0.31 14.24 9.31
C PRO A 99 -0.05 14.33 7.79
N SER A 100 -1.12 14.55 7.01
CA SER A 100 -1.01 14.70 5.55
C SER A 100 -0.12 15.86 5.13
N ASP A 101 -0.13 16.95 5.90
CA ASP A 101 0.67 18.14 5.59
C ASP A 101 2.17 17.85 5.68
N ASN A 102 2.59 17.05 6.65
CA ASN A 102 3.98 16.60 6.75
C ASN A 102 4.39 15.76 5.53
N ILE A 103 3.49 14.86 5.08
CA ILE A 103 3.74 14.03 3.90
C ILE A 103 3.89 14.89 2.65
N LYS A 104 3.04 15.93 2.50
CA LYS A 104 3.14 16.91 1.41
C LYS A 104 4.49 17.62 1.44
N GLU A 105 4.90 18.13 2.60
CA GLU A 105 6.19 18.80 2.76
C GLU A 105 7.37 17.89 2.38
N TRP A 106 7.35 16.63 2.83
CA TRP A 106 8.43 15.69 2.53
C TRP A 106 8.52 15.31 1.05
N LEU A 107 7.39 15.34 0.35
CA LEU A 107 7.29 15.01 -1.08
C LEU A 107 7.32 16.22 -1.99
N ASP A 108 7.32 17.44 -1.47
CA ASP A 108 7.32 18.64 -2.29
C ASP A 108 8.56 18.71 -3.19
N LYS A 109 8.34 18.86 -4.50
CA LYS A 109 9.37 19.14 -5.52
C LYS A 109 9.03 20.46 -6.18
N ASP A 110 9.70 21.52 -5.77
CA ASP A 110 9.54 22.86 -6.35
C ASP A 110 8.05 23.33 -6.41
N GLY A 111 7.32 23.07 -5.34
CA GLY A 111 5.89 23.41 -5.22
C GLY A 111 4.95 22.36 -5.85
N ILE A 112 5.46 21.22 -6.28
CA ILE A 112 4.66 20.12 -6.85
C ILE A 112 4.65 18.94 -5.88
N THR A 113 3.46 18.52 -5.46
CA THR A 113 3.25 17.33 -4.64
C THR A 113 2.47 16.27 -5.42
N PRO A 114 2.75 14.96 -5.20
CA PRO A 114 1.98 13.91 -5.86
C PRO A 114 0.60 13.77 -5.23
N THR A 115 -0.35 13.26 -5.98
CA THR A 115 -1.59 12.72 -5.40
C THR A 115 -1.25 11.49 -4.57
N PHE A 116 -1.71 11.43 -3.34
CA PHE A 116 -1.53 10.26 -2.50
C PHE A 116 -2.79 9.91 -1.69
N PHE A 117 -2.81 8.68 -1.21
CA PHE A 117 -3.89 8.14 -0.40
C PHE A 117 -3.35 7.71 0.96
N LEU A 118 -4.01 8.14 2.02
CA LEU A 118 -3.80 7.58 3.36
C LEU A 118 -4.71 6.37 3.52
N VAL A 119 -4.13 5.23 3.85
CA VAL A 119 -4.86 3.97 3.94
C VAL A 119 -4.60 3.32 5.29
N MET A 120 -5.68 2.93 5.95
CA MET A 120 -5.64 2.22 7.23
C MET A 120 -6.33 0.86 7.09
N PRO A 121 -5.61 -0.17 6.69
CA PRO A 121 -6.10 -1.55 6.66
C PRO A 121 -5.96 -2.20 8.03
N ASN A 122 -6.49 -3.41 8.17
CA ASN A 122 -6.14 -4.31 9.26
C ASN A 122 -5.47 -5.58 8.73
N ILE A 123 -4.90 -6.40 9.62
CA ILE A 123 -4.11 -7.58 9.26
C ILE A 123 -4.92 -8.62 8.46
N ALA A 124 -6.24 -8.63 8.54
CA ALA A 124 -7.11 -9.51 7.76
C ALA A 124 -7.05 -9.24 6.24
N ILE A 125 -6.28 -8.23 5.82
CA ILE A 125 -6.01 -7.95 4.40
C ILE A 125 -5.29 -9.13 3.72
N ALA A 126 -4.48 -9.90 4.44
CA ALA A 126 -3.86 -11.13 3.95
C ALA A 126 -4.89 -12.15 3.44
N TYR A 127 -6.06 -12.16 4.07
CA TYR A 127 -7.18 -13.06 3.72
C TYR A 127 -8.26 -12.38 2.88
N LYS A 128 -8.02 -11.18 2.36
CA LYS A 128 -8.98 -10.35 1.61
C LYS A 128 -10.25 -10.02 2.41
N GLN A 129 -10.15 -9.95 3.74
CA GLN A 129 -11.24 -9.70 4.69
C GLN A 129 -11.05 -8.40 5.49
N SER A 130 -10.19 -7.50 5.02
CA SER A 130 -9.91 -6.24 5.69
C SER A 130 -11.06 -5.25 5.56
N MET A 131 -11.40 -4.58 6.66
CA MET A 131 -12.02 -3.27 6.58
C MET A 131 -10.90 -2.26 6.39
N THR A 132 -10.94 -1.51 5.30
CA THR A 132 -9.88 -0.58 4.92
C THR A 132 -10.45 0.83 4.77
N PHE A 133 -9.93 1.78 5.54
CA PHE A 133 -10.26 3.19 5.38
C PHE A 133 -9.29 3.82 4.39
N ILE A 134 -9.82 4.57 3.42
CA ILE A 134 -9.02 5.25 2.39
C ILE A 134 -9.38 6.73 2.42
N THR A 135 -8.39 7.57 2.66
CA THR A 135 -8.52 9.03 2.62
C THR A 135 -7.69 9.56 1.46
N PRO A 136 -8.33 10.03 0.39
CA PRO A 136 -7.61 10.67 -0.71
C PRO A 136 -7.10 12.04 -0.27
N VAL A 137 -5.88 12.37 -0.68
CA VAL A 137 -5.28 13.69 -0.46
C VAL A 137 -4.90 14.27 -1.81
N ASP A 138 -5.50 15.41 -2.14
CA ASP A 138 -5.33 16.09 -3.45
C ASP A 138 -5.68 15.21 -4.66
N ALA A 139 -6.61 14.25 -4.46
CA ALA A 139 -7.05 13.34 -5.52
C ALA A 139 -8.20 13.93 -6.34
N SER A 140 -8.19 13.66 -7.64
CA SER A 140 -9.31 13.99 -8.52
C SER A 140 -10.53 13.07 -8.24
N ALA A 141 -11.73 13.49 -8.64
CA ALA A 141 -12.95 12.69 -8.52
C ALA A 141 -12.85 11.32 -9.21
N THR A 142 -12.05 11.20 -10.26
CA THR A 142 -11.81 9.95 -10.99
C THR A 142 -10.94 9.00 -10.17
N GLU A 143 -9.92 9.51 -9.49
CA GLU A 143 -9.01 8.73 -8.64
C GLU A 143 -9.74 8.18 -7.41
N ILE A 144 -10.66 8.96 -6.83
CA ILE A 144 -11.49 8.52 -5.71
C ILE A 144 -12.40 7.36 -6.10
N ARG A 145 -12.95 7.34 -7.32
CA ARG A 145 -13.82 6.25 -7.80
C ARG A 145 -13.11 4.91 -7.92
N VAL A 146 -11.82 4.88 -8.26
CA VAL A 146 -11.04 3.63 -8.34
C VAL A 146 -10.85 3.01 -6.96
N SER A 147 -10.78 3.83 -5.91
CA SER A 147 -10.62 3.35 -4.52
C SER A 147 -11.92 2.93 -3.84
N SER A 148 -13.07 3.32 -4.37
CA SER A 148 -14.39 3.15 -3.72
C SER A 148 -15.18 1.93 -4.15
N GLN A 149 -14.60 0.95 -4.86
CA GLN A 149 -15.27 -0.32 -5.11
C GLN A 149 -15.35 -1.12 -3.80
N GLN A 150 -16.39 -0.86 -3.03
CA GLN A 150 -16.71 -1.61 -1.82
C GLN A 150 -17.01 -3.07 -2.17
N PRO A 151 -16.46 -4.03 -1.40
CA PRO A 151 -17.03 -5.37 -1.37
C PRO A 151 -18.47 -5.29 -0.84
N PRO A 152 -19.35 -6.21 -1.25
CA PRO A 152 -20.73 -6.23 -0.74
C PRO A 152 -20.74 -6.32 0.78
N PRO A 153 -21.70 -5.70 1.47
CA PRO A 153 -21.75 -5.71 2.93
C PRO A 153 -21.80 -7.15 3.45
N CYS A 154 -20.91 -7.46 4.38
CA CYS A 154 -20.94 -8.74 5.09
C CYS A 154 -22.32 -8.91 5.72
N ARG A 155 -23.08 -9.93 5.29
CA ARG A 155 -24.27 -10.36 6.02
C ARG A 155 -23.82 -10.89 7.37
N VAL A 156 -24.10 -10.13 8.41
CA VAL A 156 -24.03 -10.65 9.77
C VAL A 156 -25.08 -11.76 9.87
N PRO A 157 -24.75 -13.00 10.20
CA PRO A 157 -25.75 -14.02 10.45
C PRO A 157 -26.65 -13.53 11.57
N SER A 158 -27.96 -13.53 11.34
CA SER A 158 -28.93 -13.23 12.39
C SER A 158 -28.75 -14.27 13.52
N LEU A 159 -28.34 -13.79 14.68
CA LEU A 159 -28.39 -14.58 15.90
C LEU A 159 -29.88 -14.86 16.19
N THR A 160 -30.34 -16.05 15.87
CA THR A 160 -31.61 -16.56 16.38
C THR A 160 -31.47 -16.71 17.91
N PRO A 161 -32.38 -16.12 18.72
CA PRO A 161 -32.35 -16.36 20.15
C PRO A 161 -32.63 -17.85 20.41
N CYS A 162 -31.76 -18.47 21.18
CA CYS A 162 -32.02 -19.81 21.68
C CYS A 162 -33.21 -19.73 22.64
N ALA A 163 -34.36 -20.33 22.26
CA ALA A 163 -35.50 -20.48 23.14
C ALA A 163 -35.15 -21.44 24.26
N MET A 164 -35.38 -21.01 25.51
CA MET A 164 -35.31 -21.86 26.71
C MET A 164 -36.43 -22.90 26.68
#